data_583789be484d1e037c6a0bbf757968cf
#
_entry.id   583789be484d1e037c6a0bbf757968cf
#
_cell.length_a   1.000
_cell.length_b   1.000
_cell.length_c   1.000
_cell.angle_alpha   90.00
_cell.angle_beta   90.00
_cell.angle_gamma   90.00
#
_symmetry.space_group_name_H-M   'P 1'
#
loop_
_entity.id
_entity.type
_entity.pdbx_description
1 polymer ?
#
loop_
_entity_poly.entity_id
_entity_poly.type
_entity_poly.pdbx_seq_one_letter_code
_entity_poly.pdbx_strand_id
1 'polypeptide(L)'
;MRICSLLPSATEMVYALGLGDQLVGVSHTCDYPEAARTKPVVGRSLRDVSHLSSAEIDAHIQQARANNNPLYWLNGDLLRELRPDLILTQEICQVCAVGSGSVFETAARVLDYQPTILTMRPAGLADIFQNILSIGEAARVPERGEAL
;
A
#
# COMPACT_ATOMS: atom_id res chain seq x y z
N MET A 1 -13.09 -5.58 10.12
CA MET A 1 -11.92 -4.66 10.01
C MET A 1 -11.93 -4.06 8.61
N ARG A 2 -11.52 -2.83 8.45
CA ARG A 2 -11.42 -2.14 7.14
C ARG A 2 -9.94 -1.99 6.78
N ILE A 3 -9.50 -2.63 5.71
CA ILE A 3 -8.10 -2.70 5.32
C ILE A 3 -7.89 -1.84 4.06
N CYS A 4 -6.85 -0.99 4.07
CA CYS A 4 -6.38 -0.28 2.88
C CYS A 4 -4.98 -0.79 2.53
N SER A 5 -4.79 -1.28 1.31
CA SER A 5 -3.50 -1.80 0.84
C SER A 5 -2.91 -0.90 -0.24
N LEU A 6 -1.72 -0.38 0.01
CA LEU A 6 -1.06 0.57 -0.88
C LEU A 6 0.07 -0.06 -1.72
N LEU A 7 0.13 -1.41 -1.74
CA LEU A 7 1.09 -2.15 -2.57
C LEU A 7 0.53 -3.51 -3.02
N PRO A 8 0.90 -3.98 -4.23
CA PRO A 8 0.38 -5.21 -4.81
C PRO A 8 0.60 -6.44 -3.94
N SER A 9 1.82 -6.68 -3.47
CA SER A 9 2.15 -7.86 -2.66
C SER A 9 1.32 -7.97 -1.38
N ALA A 10 1.07 -6.85 -0.68
CA ALA A 10 0.20 -6.85 0.49
C ALA A 10 -1.26 -7.13 0.13
N THR A 11 -1.72 -6.62 -1.01
CA THR A 11 -3.05 -6.91 -1.52
C THR A 11 -3.23 -8.41 -1.75
N GLU A 12 -2.26 -9.05 -2.40
CA GLU A 12 -2.26 -10.49 -2.61
C GLU A 12 -2.25 -11.28 -1.29
N MET A 13 -1.42 -10.87 -0.32
CA MET A 13 -1.39 -11.48 1.02
C MET A 13 -2.75 -11.33 1.75
N VAL A 14 -3.41 -10.18 1.65
CA VAL A 14 -4.76 -9.96 2.21
C VAL A 14 -5.77 -10.94 1.61
N TYR A 15 -5.72 -11.15 0.30
CA TYR A 15 -6.59 -12.12 -0.35
C TYR A 15 -6.24 -13.57 0.03
N ALA A 16 -4.95 -13.92 0.09
CA ALA A 16 -4.50 -15.25 0.53
C ALA A 16 -4.95 -15.58 1.96
N LEU A 17 -4.95 -14.57 2.85
CA LEU A 17 -5.48 -14.69 4.21
C LEU A 17 -7.02 -14.75 4.28
N GLY A 18 -7.73 -14.70 3.13
CA GLY A 18 -9.19 -14.72 3.09
C GLY A 18 -9.83 -13.44 3.62
N LEU A 19 -9.13 -12.30 3.51
CA LEU A 19 -9.58 -10.99 4.01
C LEU A 19 -10.02 -10.03 2.89
N GLY A 20 -10.18 -10.51 1.66
CA GLY A 20 -10.53 -9.69 0.50
C GLY A 20 -11.80 -8.85 0.66
N ASP A 21 -12.80 -9.36 1.40
CA ASP A 21 -14.02 -8.61 1.70
C ASP A 21 -13.80 -7.44 2.66
N GLN A 22 -12.73 -7.49 3.46
CA GLN A 22 -12.35 -6.42 4.37
C GLN A 22 -11.49 -5.34 3.69
N LEU A 23 -11.01 -5.60 2.46
CA LEU A 23 -10.23 -4.65 1.68
C LEU A 23 -11.15 -3.57 1.12
N VAL A 24 -11.00 -2.35 1.63
CA VAL A 24 -11.85 -1.20 1.29
C VAL A 24 -11.19 -0.21 0.34
N GLY A 25 -9.86 -0.27 0.19
CA GLY A 25 -9.12 0.62 -0.70
C GLY A 25 -7.77 0.05 -1.10
N VAL A 26 -7.30 0.41 -2.29
CA VAL A 26 -6.06 -0.12 -2.89
C VAL A 26 -5.23 0.98 -3.55
N SER A 27 -3.98 0.69 -3.93
CA SER A 27 -3.24 1.52 -4.87
C SER A 27 -3.56 1.13 -6.31
N HIS A 28 -3.28 2.02 -7.26
CA HIS A 28 -3.55 1.81 -8.70
C HIS A 28 -2.81 0.62 -9.30
N THR A 29 -1.78 0.11 -8.65
CA THR A 29 -0.99 -1.05 -9.08
C THR A 29 -1.48 -2.38 -8.51
N CYS A 30 -2.49 -2.36 -7.63
CA CYS A 30 -3.07 -3.56 -7.03
C CYS A 30 -4.11 -4.16 -7.98
N ASP A 31 -3.67 -5.01 -8.88
CA ASP A 31 -4.46 -5.55 -9.99
C ASP A 31 -4.74 -7.06 -9.90
N TYR A 32 -4.17 -7.73 -8.89
CA TYR A 32 -4.39 -9.14 -8.64
C TYR A 32 -4.76 -9.40 -7.16
N PRO A 33 -5.69 -10.34 -6.88
CA PRO A 33 -6.58 -11.00 -7.85
C PRO A 33 -7.53 -10.01 -8.53
N GLU A 34 -8.24 -10.44 -9.59
CA GLU A 34 -9.10 -9.54 -10.37
C GLU A 34 -10.09 -8.73 -9.51
N ALA A 35 -10.58 -9.32 -8.41
CA ALA A 35 -11.43 -8.65 -7.45
C ALA A 35 -10.80 -7.39 -6.82
N ALA A 36 -9.47 -7.28 -6.76
CA ALA A 36 -8.79 -6.10 -6.26
C ALA A 36 -9.03 -4.87 -7.15
N ARG A 37 -9.19 -5.08 -8.47
CA ARG A 37 -9.46 -4.00 -9.45
C ARG A 37 -10.79 -3.31 -9.24
N THR A 38 -11.73 -3.94 -8.51
CA THR A 38 -13.05 -3.35 -8.21
C THR A 38 -13.02 -2.42 -7.00
N LYS A 39 -11.90 -2.39 -6.25
CA LYS A 39 -11.79 -1.60 -5.03
C LYS A 39 -11.45 -0.15 -5.33
N PRO A 40 -11.90 0.80 -4.50
CA PRO A 40 -11.55 2.21 -4.61
C PRO A 40 -10.03 2.44 -4.62
N VAL A 41 -9.54 3.23 -5.58
CA VAL A 41 -8.12 3.56 -5.71
C VAL A 41 -7.76 4.77 -4.86
N VAL A 42 -7.11 4.53 -3.74
CA VAL A 42 -6.70 5.55 -2.76
C VAL A 42 -5.34 6.18 -3.11
N GLY A 43 -4.43 5.40 -3.69
CA GLY A 43 -3.09 5.86 -4.04
C GLY A 43 -2.77 5.65 -5.52
N ARG A 44 -2.12 6.64 -6.16
CA ARG A 44 -1.70 6.53 -7.56
C ARG A 44 -0.40 7.28 -7.83
N SER A 45 0.30 6.88 -8.89
CA SER A 45 1.40 7.66 -9.43
C SER A 45 0.92 9.03 -9.90
N LEU A 46 1.71 10.07 -9.64
CA LEU A 46 1.44 11.43 -10.13
C LEU A 46 1.68 11.58 -11.63
N ARG A 47 2.45 10.69 -12.23
CA ARG A 47 2.74 10.66 -13.65
C ARG A 47 2.43 9.28 -14.23
N ASP A 48 1.77 9.26 -15.38
CA ASP A 48 1.68 8.05 -16.18
C ASP A 48 3.03 7.79 -16.85
N VAL A 49 3.65 6.68 -16.49
CA VAL A 49 4.97 6.26 -17.00
C VAL A 49 4.86 5.05 -17.93
N SER A 50 3.67 4.61 -18.25
CA SER A 50 3.41 3.37 -19.03
C SER A 50 3.98 3.42 -20.45
N HIS A 51 4.16 4.62 -21.02
CA HIS A 51 4.67 4.86 -22.37
C HIS A 51 6.14 5.29 -22.38
N LEU A 52 6.80 5.39 -21.21
CA LEU A 52 8.18 5.84 -21.11
C LEU A 52 9.16 4.67 -21.20
N SER A 53 10.33 4.91 -21.76
CA SER A 53 11.46 4.00 -21.68
C SER A 53 12.03 3.93 -20.25
N SER A 54 12.76 2.87 -19.94
CA SER A 54 13.41 2.72 -18.62
C SER A 54 14.33 3.89 -18.28
N ALA A 55 15.04 4.45 -19.28
CA ALA A 55 15.92 5.60 -19.10
C ALA A 55 15.13 6.88 -18.75
N GLU A 56 13.98 7.11 -19.39
CA GLU A 56 13.11 8.24 -19.09
C GLU A 56 12.45 8.13 -17.72
N ILE A 57 12.08 6.90 -17.32
CA ILE A 57 11.57 6.63 -15.97
C ILE A 57 12.64 6.94 -14.93
N ASP A 58 13.88 6.46 -15.15
CA ASP A 58 14.99 6.73 -14.22
C ASP A 58 15.28 8.23 -14.12
N ALA A 59 15.38 8.93 -15.25
CA ALA A 59 15.59 10.38 -15.27
C ALA A 59 14.49 11.13 -14.51
N HIS A 60 13.22 10.74 -14.69
CA HIS A 60 12.11 11.33 -13.97
C HIS A 60 12.22 11.13 -12.45
N ILE A 61 12.60 9.94 -12.01
CA ILE A 61 12.79 9.61 -10.61
C ILE A 61 13.93 10.43 -10.00
N GLN A 62 15.07 10.51 -10.69
CA GLN A 62 16.22 11.30 -10.25
C GLN A 62 15.86 12.79 -10.09
N GLN A 63 15.14 13.34 -11.06
CA GLN A 63 14.68 14.73 -11.02
C GLN A 63 13.69 14.97 -9.87
N ALA A 64 12.74 14.06 -9.64
CA ALA A 64 11.80 14.16 -8.53
C ALA A 64 12.51 14.15 -7.19
N ARG A 65 13.50 13.25 -7.01
CA ARG A 65 14.33 13.18 -5.80
C ARG A 65 15.14 14.45 -5.58
N ALA A 66 15.81 14.96 -6.62
CA ALA A 66 16.62 16.18 -6.53
C ALA A 66 15.79 17.40 -6.10
N ASN A 67 14.53 17.46 -6.51
CA ASN A 67 13.61 18.56 -6.21
C ASN A 67 12.71 18.28 -4.99
N ASN A 68 12.90 17.16 -4.29
CA ASN A 68 12.05 16.69 -3.19
C ASN A 68 10.55 16.65 -3.56
N ASN A 69 10.24 16.33 -4.82
CA ASN A 69 8.87 16.23 -5.32
C ASN A 69 8.31 14.83 -5.04
N PRO A 70 7.04 14.72 -4.61
CA PRO A 70 6.41 13.42 -4.42
C PRO A 70 6.22 12.71 -5.78
N LEU A 71 6.37 11.39 -5.79
CA LEU A 71 6.11 10.53 -6.96
C LEU A 71 4.68 9.98 -6.96
N TYR A 72 4.07 9.95 -5.80
CA TYR A 72 2.73 9.38 -5.58
C TYR A 72 1.82 10.39 -4.89
N TRP A 73 0.54 10.27 -5.22
CA TRP A 73 -0.52 10.99 -4.57
C TRP A 73 -1.43 10.04 -3.80
N LEU A 74 -1.81 10.43 -2.60
CA LEU A 74 -2.75 9.73 -1.76
C LEU A 74 -4.02 10.57 -1.62
N ASN A 75 -5.18 9.97 -1.96
CA ASN A 75 -6.47 10.63 -1.86
C ASN A 75 -6.94 10.68 -0.40
N GLY A 76 -6.65 11.79 0.28
CA GLY A 76 -7.00 11.96 1.68
C GLY A 76 -8.51 12.00 1.94
N ASP A 77 -9.31 12.55 1.01
CA ASP A 77 -10.77 12.59 1.17
C ASP A 77 -11.38 11.20 1.07
N LEU A 78 -10.93 10.40 0.09
CA LEU A 78 -11.34 9.01 -0.03
C LEU A 78 -10.84 8.18 1.17
N LEU A 79 -9.62 8.42 1.67
CA LEU A 79 -9.12 7.75 2.86
C LEU A 79 -10.01 8.05 4.08
N ARG A 80 -10.45 9.29 4.23
CA ARG A 80 -11.38 9.71 5.30
C ARG A 80 -12.74 9.03 5.16
N GLU A 81 -13.29 8.93 3.95
CA GLU A 81 -14.55 8.25 3.66
C GLU A 81 -14.47 6.75 3.97
N LEU A 82 -13.38 6.11 3.52
CA LEU A 82 -13.16 4.69 3.70
C LEU A 82 -12.86 4.28 5.15
N ARG A 83 -12.41 5.20 6.01
CA ARG A 83 -12.11 4.96 7.43
C ARG A 83 -11.39 3.61 7.68
N PRO A 84 -10.19 3.40 7.14
CA PRO A 84 -9.48 2.14 7.33
C PRO A 84 -8.99 1.98 8.78
N ASP A 85 -9.16 0.79 9.34
CA ASP A 85 -8.58 0.42 10.64
C ASP A 85 -7.10 0.04 10.50
N LEU A 86 -6.75 -0.55 9.33
CA LEU A 86 -5.41 -1.02 9.00
C LEU A 86 -4.99 -0.50 7.63
N ILE A 87 -3.80 0.10 7.54
CA ILE A 87 -3.18 0.56 6.30
C ILE A 87 -1.88 -0.21 6.10
N LEU A 88 -1.75 -0.89 4.95
CA LEU A 88 -0.56 -1.64 4.56
C LEU A 88 0.27 -0.80 3.59
N THR A 89 1.53 -0.58 3.93
CA THR A 89 2.47 0.23 3.13
C THR A 89 3.88 -0.36 3.19
N GLN A 90 4.82 0.25 2.47
CA GLN A 90 6.23 -0.19 2.49
C GLN A 90 7.19 0.99 2.70
N GLU A 91 8.42 0.67 3.12
CA GLU A 91 9.47 1.68 3.33
C GLU A 91 10.69 1.52 2.40
N ILE A 92 10.79 0.42 1.66
CA ILE A 92 12.01 0.06 0.92
C ILE A 92 12.25 0.99 -0.28
N CYS A 93 11.21 1.47 -0.92
CA CYS A 93 11.36 2.25 -2.14
C CYS A 93 10.28 3.35 -2.24
N GLN A 94 10.70 4.59 -2.03
CA GLN A 94 9.83 5.75 -2.30
C GLN A 94 9.45 5.90 -3.78
N VAL A 95 10.02 5.05 -4.64
CA VAL A 95 9.85 5.06 -6.09
C VAL A 95 8.76 4.10 -6.56
N CYS A 96 8.57 2.98 -5.84
CA CYS A 96 7.73 1.87 -6.33
C CYS A 96 6.31 1.87 -5.75
N ALA A 97 6.08 2.57 -4.65
CA ALA A 97 4.77 2.67 -4.01
C ALA A 97 4.68 3.93 -3.13
N VAL A 98 3.49 4.19 -2.60
CA VAL A 98 3.28 5.26 -1.61
C VAL A 98 4.11 4.93 -0.37
N GLY A 99 5.12 5.74 -0.10
CA GLY A 99 6.01 5.54 1.05
C GLY A 99 5.30 5.77 2.38
N SER A 100 5.77 5.08 3.44
CA SER A 100 5.18 5.16 4.78
C SER A 100 5.10 6.61 5.31
N GLY A 101 6.08 7.44 5.06
CA GLY A 101 6.09 8.85 5.47
C GLY A 101 4.87 9.62 4.96
N SER A 102 4.57 9.53 3.65
CA SER A 102 3.40 10.18 3.04
C SER A 102 2.08 9.62 3.59
N VAL A 103 2.05 8.32 3.94
CA VAL A 103 0.87 7.68 4.54
C VAL A 103 0.63 8.23 5.94
N PHE A 104 1.67 8.28 6.80
CA PHE A 104 1.58 8.82 8.15
C PHE A 104 1.13 10.28 8.14
N GLU A 105 1.75 11.13 7.33
CA GLU A 105 1.40 12.54 7.21
C GLU A 105 -0.04 12.76 6.73
N THR A 106 -0.46 12.01 5.71
CA THR A 106 -1.82 12.13 5.17
C THR A 106 -2.84 11.63 6.19
N ALA A 107 -2.62 10.46 6.81
CA ALA A 107 -3.52 9.93 7.81
C ALA A 107 -3.67 10.89 9.00
N ALA A 108 -2.57 11.42 9.53
CA ALA A 108 -2.60 12.38 10.64
C ALA A 108 -3.34 13.67 10.30
N ARG A 109 -3.30 14.11 9.03
CA ARG A 109 -3.97 15.33 8.57
C ARG A 109 -5.48 15.16 8.33
N VAL A 110 -5.90 13.98 7.83
CA VAL A 110 -7.28 13.81 7.34
C VAL A 110 -8.16 12.96 8.23
N LEU A 111 -7.58 12.11 9.08
CA LEU A 111 -8.34 11.23 9.97
C LEU A 111 -8.46 11.82 11.37
N ASP A 112 -9.63 11.65 11.98
CA ASP A 112 -9.94 12.04 13.37
C ASP A 112 -9.62 10.92 14.38
N TYR A 113 -8.96 9.85 13.91
CA TYR A 113 -8.51 8.68 14.67
C TYR A 113 -7.16 8.19 14.12
N GLN A 114 -6.51 7.28 14.84
CA GLN A 114 -5.24 6.68 14.41
C GLN A 114 -5.47 5.24 13.91
N PRO A 115 -5.36 4.98 12.59
CA PRO A 115 -5.33 3.63 12.07
C PRO A 115 -4.03 2.93 12.44
N THR A 116 -4.04 1.61 12.49
CA THR A 116 -2.79 0.83 12.49
C THR A 116 -2.14 0.97 11.12
N ILE A 117 -0.88 1.40 11.06
CA ILE A 117 -0.12 1.47 9.81
C ILE A 117 0.99 0.42 9.90
N LEU A 118 0.86 -0.64 9.11
CA LEU A 118 1.85 -1.70 9.01
C LEU A 118 2.77 -1.41 7.83
N THR A 119 4.04 -1.18 8.14
CA THR A 119 5.08 -0.88 7.15
C THR A 119 5.93 -2.11 6.88
N MET A 120 5.90 -2.61 5.66
CA MET A 120 6.65 -3.80 5.25
C MET A 120 8.03 -3.44 4.71
N ARG A 121 9.04 -4.25 5.06
CA ARG A 121 10.44 -4.07 4.68
C ARG A 121 11.10 -5.40 4.33
N PRO A 122 10.58 -6.18 3.37
CA PRO A 122 11.18 -7.45 3.04
C PRO A 122 12.55 -7.24 2.38
N ALA A 123 13.60 -7.87 2.92
CA ALA A 123 14.94 -7.93 2.35
C ALA A 123 15.19 -9.30 1.70
N GLY A 124 14.43 -10.32 2.08
CA GLY A 124 14.54 -11.68 1.56
C GLY A 124 13.24 -12.47 1.68
N LEU A 125 13.28 -13.74 1.26
CA LEU A 125 12.12 -14.61 1.24
C LEU A 125 11.51 -14.82 2.64
N ALA A 126 12.36 -14.99 3.67
CA ALA A 126 11.88 -15.14 5.05
C ALA A 126 11.06 -13.94 5.52
N ASP A 127 11.42 -12.73 5.08
CA ASP A 127 10.68 -11.51 5.46
C ASP A 127 9.31 -11.44 4.78
N ILE A 128 9.15 -12.08 3.60
CA ILE A 128 7.86 -12.17 2.93
C ILE A 128 6.90 -13.02 3.78
N PHE A 129 7.35 -14.18 4.27
CA PHE A 129 6.56 -15.00 5.19
C PHE A 129 6.26 -14.25 6.49
N GLN A 130 7.25 -13.52 7.04
CA GLN A 130 7.02 -12.70 8.22
C GLN A 130 5.99 -11.59 7.96
N ASN A 131 5.93 -11.01 6.77
CA ASN A 131 4.90 -10.04 6.42
C ASN A 131 3.50 -10.65 6.41
N ILE A 132 3.34 -11.90 5.94
CA ILE A 132 2.06 -12.63 6.00
C ILE A 132 1.61 -12.79 7.45
N LEU A 133 2.50 -13.25 8.34
CA LEU A 133 2.23 -13.37 9.76
C LEU A 133 1.82 -12.02 10.38
N SER A 134 2.59 -10.98 10.10
CA SER A 134 2.33 -9.61 10.62
C SER A 134 0.98 -9.04 10.14
N ILE A 135 0.59 -9.31 8.89
CA ILE A 135 -0.74 -8.92 8.39
C ILE A 135 -1.82 -9.72 9.13
N GLY A 136 -1.64 -11.04 9.32
CA GLY A 136 -2.56 -11.89 10.08
C GLY A 136 -2.77 -11.40 11.51
N GLU A 137 -1.68 -11.07 12.20
CA GLU A 137 -1.71 -10.50 13.56
C GLU A 137 -2.45 -9.15 13.58
N ALA A 138 -2.05 -8.21 12.72
CA ALA A 138 -2.67 -6.89 12.65
C ALA A 138 -4.16 -6.96 12.28
N ALA A 139 -4.54 -7.94 11.45
CA ALA A 139 -5.92 -8.20 11.05
C ALA A 139 -6.71 -9.06 12.07
N ARG A 140 -6.09 -9.48 13.17
CA ARG A 140 -6.68 -10.33 14.24
C ARG A 140 -7.09 -11.72 13.77
N VAL A 141 -6.32 -12.29 12.87
CA VAL A 141 -6.47 -13.66 12.34
C VAL A 141 -5.11 -14.37 12.28
N PRO A 142 -4.30 -14.39 13.36
CA PRO A 142 -2.93 -14.90 13.32
C PRO A 142 -2.88 -16.36 12.84
N GLU A 143 -3.87 -17.18 13.19
CA GLU A 143 -3.97 -18.58 12.77
C GLU A 143 -4.01 -18.76 11.24
N ARG A 144 -4.52 -17.77 10.50
CA ARG A 144 -4.54 -17.82 9.05
C ARG A 144 -3.16 -17.51 8.46
N GLY A 145 -2.39 -16.64 9.11
CA GLY A 145 -1.00 -16.37 8.72
C GLY A 145 -0.09 -17.57 8.94
N GLU A 146 -0.29 -18.30 10.05
CA GLU A 146 0.46 -19.52 10.37
C GLU A 146 0.13 -20.68 9.42
N ALA A 147 -1.06 -20.70 8.84
CA ALA A 147 -1.53 -21.76 7.94
C ALA A 147 -1.09 -21.58 6.47
N LEU A 148 -0.57 -20.42 6.09
CA LEU A 148 -0.04 -20.10 4.75
C LEU A 148 1.47 -20.36 4.66
#